data_687494567ac93a6aed565facd0115929
#
_entry.id   687494567ac93a6aed565facd0115929
#
_cell.length_a   1.000
_cell.length_b   1.000
_cell.length_c   1.000
_cell.angle_alpha   90.00
_cell.angle_beta   90.00
_cell.angle_gamma   90.00
#
_symmetry.space_group_name_H-M   'P 1'
#
loop_
_entity.id
_entity.type
_entity.pdbx_description
1 polymer ?
#
loop_
_entity_poly.entity_id
_entity_poly.type
_entity_poly.pdbx_seq_one_letter_code
_entity_poly.pdbx_strand_id
1 'polypeptide(L)'
;MIKLTDSLIVKYLSKEANLFEKEELNYLISKKKNHKLFKNFTYTNYLSLMSFNNHDLDKGKRNIYNRIRLIEKRNKLERYKKYAFAASVIFLIGISLFNQFNFNETKITKESIIIGSDKAVLTLENGDQVILEKGKTFQNKTFNSNGKELSYSIKNRSANNPSNQKIVYNFLTVPRGGQFSLNLEDGTEVLLNSDSKIKFPIKFIKGKKREVELLYGEAFFDVSTSQNNNGSEFIVSTKTQKINVIGTKFNIKAYDEDDIVTTTLVEGKIKVQNGESQVLLSPNQQSKVDTKSTNIDVLNVDVFQEISWINGLFSFNDTSLENIMQTLSRWYDLKFIFKSVNEKKFLFSGVLERTKSIEDILFIIEKTSSLNEINFEIIDKVIIIE
;
A
#
# COMPACT_ATOMS: atom_id res chain seq x y z
N MET A 1 0.44 -29.69 -14.11
CA MET A 1 1.76 -29.13 -14.49
C MET A 1 2.08 -28.07 -13.44
N ILE A 2 3.03 -28.31 -12.55
CA ILE A 2 3.39 -27.36 -11.47
C ILE A 2 3.97 -26.12 -12.12
N LYS A 3 3.45 -24.94 -11.76
CA LYS A 3 3.85 -23.62 -12.30
C LYS A 3 4.73 -22.92 -11.27
N LEU A 4 5.78 -22.25 -11.71
CA LEU A 4 6.59 -21.40 -10.83
C LEU A 4 5.69 -20.28 -10.29
N THR A 5 5.61 -20.16 -8.96
CA THR A 5 4.84 -19.11 -8.29
C THR A 5 5.77 -18.10 -7.62
N ASP A 6 5.32 -16.85 -7.52
CA ASP A 6 6.06 -15.77 -6.87
C ASP A 6 6.30 -16.10 -5.39
N SER A 7 5.32 -16.73 -4.73
CA SER A 7 5.40 -17.17 -3.34
C SER A 7 6.59 -18.11 -3.08
N LEU A 8 6.84 -19.06 -3.97
CA LEU A 8 7.95 -20.01 -3.83
C LEU A 8 9.32 -19.33 -3.98
N ILE A 9 9.42 -18.36 -4.89
CA ILE A 9 10.63 -17.56 -5.07
C ILE A 9 10.89 -16.69 -3.82
N VAL A 10 9.85 -16.04 -3.29
CA VAL A 10 9.98 -15.19 -2.10
C VAL A 10 10.41 -16.02 -0.89
N LYS A 11 9.77 -17.15 -0.61
CA LYS A 11 10.17 -18.06 0.48
C LYS A 11 11.64 -18.52 0.38
N TYR A 12 12.10 -18.76 -0.86
CA TYR A 12 13.49 -19.10 -1.09
C TYR A 12 14.44 -17.95 -0.78
N LEU A 13 14.11 -16.73 -1.23
CA LEU A 13 14.94 -15.54 -1.03
C LEU A 13 14.93 -15.06 0.43
N SER A 14 13.82 -15.24 1.17
CA SER A 14 13.72 -14.97 2.61
C SER A 14 14.34 -16.05 3.49
N LYS A 15 14.86 -17.15 2.89
CA LYS A 15 15.42 -18.33 3.58
C LYS A 15 14.41 -19.16 4.37
N GLU A 16 13.13 -18.99 4.12
CA GLU A 16 12.01 -19.71 4.78
C GLU A 16 11.61 -20.99 4.04
N ALA A 17 12.11 -21.22 2.81
CA ALA A 17 11.81 -22.39 2.02
C ALA A 17 12.37 -23.69 2.65
N ASN A 18 11.53 -24.70 2.82
CA ASN A 18 11.93 -26.03 3.27
C ASN A 18 12.66 -26.80 2.16
N LEU A 19 13.17 -28.02 2.48
CA LEU A 19 13.94 -28.85 1.54
C LEU A 19 13.14 -29.22 0.28
N PHE A 20 11.88 -29.58 0.44
CA PHE A 20 11.01 -29.97 -0.66
C PHE A 20 10.72 -28.76 -1.59
N GLU A 21 10.43 -27.61 -1.02
CA GLU A 21 10.19 -26.36 -1.77
C GLU A 21 11.46 -25.90 -2.53
N LYS A 22 12.67 -26.15 -1.98
CA LYS A 22 13.92 -25.86 -2.67
C LYS A 22 14.17 -26.78 -3.87
N GLU A 23 13.87 -28.07 -3.73
CA GLU A 23 13.98 -29.02 -4.84
C GLU A 23 12.96 -28.73 -5.94
N GLU A 24 11.72 -28.40 -5.55
CA GLU A 24 10.68 -27.98 -6.48
C GLU A 24 11.10 -26.72 -7.25
N LEU A 25 11.62 -25.70 -6.55
CA LEU A 25 12.11 -24.48 -7.17
C LEU A 25 13.24 -24.77 -8.17
N ASN A 26 14.23 -25.60 -7.81
CA ASN A 26 15.33 -25.99 -8.70
C ASN A 26 14.83 -26.66 -9.98
N TYR A 27 13.85 -27.57 -9.86
CA TYR A 27 13.22 -28.20 -11.02
C TYR A 27 12.50 -27.18 -11.90
N LEU A 28 11.77 -26.23 -11.30
CA LEU A 28 11.01 -25.22 -12.05
C LEU A 28 11.92 -24.21 -12.74
N ILE A 29 13.02 -23.80 -12.12
CA ILE A 29 14.01 -22.86 -12.70
C ILE A 29 14.76 -23.49 -13.89
N SER A 30 14.95 -24.80 -13.91
CA SER A 30 15.61 -25.48 -15.04
C SER A 30 14.88 -25.27 -16.38
N LYS A 31 13.60 -24.87 -16.35
CA LYS A 31 12.83 -24.54 -17.55
C LYS A 31 13.13 -23.12 -18.01
N LYS A 32 13.61 -22.97 -19.26
CA LYS A 32 14.04 -21.69 -19.87
C LYS A 32 13.05 -20.53 -19.69
N LYS A 33 11.73 -20.82 -19.72
CA LYS A 33 10.67 -19.82 -19.53
C LYS A 33 10.65 -19.22 -18.12
N ASN A 34 10.97 -20.02 -17.10
CA ASN A 34 10.91 -19.60 -15.70
C ASN A 34 12.22 -18.93 -15.24
N HIS A 35 13.32 -19.14 -15.96
CA HIS A 35 14.62 -18.59 -15.63
C HIS A 35 14.63 -17.05 -15.62
N LYS A 36 13.91 -16.43 -16.57
CA LYS A 36 13.80 -14.95 -16.64
C LYS A 36 13.09 -14.40 -15.42
N LEU A 37 11.97 -15.01 -15.01
CA LEU A 37 11.19 -14.59 -13.85
C LEU A 37 12.04 -14.70 -12.58
N PHE A 38 12.68 -15.86 -12.33
CA PHE A 38 13.54 -16.06 -11.17
C PHE A 38 14.70 -15.08 -11.14
N LYS A 39 15.36 -14.83 -12.28
CA LYS A 39 16.43 -13.84 -12.41
C LYS A 39 15.97 -12.44 -12.00
N ASN A 40 14.80 -12.02 -12.44
CA ASN A 40 14.24 -10.70 -12.09
C ASN A 40 14.02 -10.58 -10.59
N PHE A 41 13.37 -11.57 -9.94
CA PHE A 41 13.15 -11.57 -8.50
C PHE A 41 14.47 -11.57 -7.71
N THR A 42 15.44 -12.39 -8.12
CA THR A 42 16.77 -12.46 -7.48
C THR A 42 17.50 -11.13 -7.59
N TYR A 43 17.45 -10.49 -8.76
CA TYR A 43 18.08 -9.20 -9.02
C TYR A 43 17.44 -8.08 -8.18
N THR A 44 16.11 -8.03 -8.12
CA THR A 44 15.38 -7.06 -7.29
C THR A 44 15.68 -7.25 -5.80
N ASN A 45 15.72 -8.51 -5.33
CA ASN A 45 16.10 -8.82 -3.94
C ASN A 45 17.56 -8.43 -3.64
N TYR A 46 18.49 -8.68 -4.58
CA TYR A 46 19.89 -8.25 -4.46
C TYR A 46 20.02 -6.74 -4.35
N LEU A 47 19.35 -5.98 -5.21
CA LEU A 47 19.35 -4.51 -5.14
C LEU A 47 18.70 -4.00 -3.84
N SER A 48 17.64 -4.67 -3.39
CA SER A 48 17.01 -4.40 -2.11
C SER A 48 18.00 -4.57 -0.94
N LEU A 49 18.77 -5.65 -0.91
CA LEU A 49 19.80 -5.90 0.11
C LEU A 49 20.98 -4.92 0.02
N MET A 50 21.35 -4.52 -1.19
CA MET A 50 22.40 -3.51 -1.41
C MET A 50 22.00 -2.14 -0.86
N SER A 51 20.73 -1.75 -0.93
CA SER A 51 20.23 -0.48 -0.36
C SER A 51 20.34 -0.44 1.18
N PHE A 52 20.32 -1.59 1.85
CA PHE A 52 20.56 -1.68 3.30
C PHE A 52 22.01 -1.44 3.74
N ASN A 53 22.99 -1.76 2.86
CA ASN A 53 24.42 -1.60 3.18
C ASN A 53 24.97 -0.19 2.87
N ASN A 54 24.14 0.72 2.35
CA ASN A 54 24.59 2.04 1.86
C ASN A 54 24.86 3.10 2.95
N HIS A 55 24.84 2.76 4.24
CA HIS A 55 25.31 3.69 5.28
C HIS A 55 26.78 4.09 5.15
N ASP A 56 27.58 3.37 4.37
CA ASP A 56 29.01 3.66 4.14
C ASP A 56 29.30 4.47 2.86
N LEU A 57 28.35 4.55 1.91
CA LEU A 57 28.53 5.30 0.66
C LEU A 57 28.50 6.82 0.87
N ASP A 58 27.76 7.32 1.84
CA ASP A 58 27.74 8.73 2.19
C ASP A 58 29.06 9.22 2.80
N LYS A 59 29.77 8.33 3.47
CA LYS A 59 31.14 8.58 3.95
C LYS A 59 32.14 8.63 2.80
N GLY A 60 32.00 7.73 1.82
CA GLY A 60 32.81 7.71 0.60
C GLY A 60 32.60 8.94 -0.28
N LYS A 61 31.35 9.34 -0.52
CA LYS A 61 30.99 10.56 -1.28
C LYS A 61 31.52 11.81 -0.60
N ARG A 62 31.33 11.96 0.72
CA ARG A 62 31.87 13.10 1.49
C ARG A 62 33.38 13.23 1.39
N ASN A 63 34.12 12.12 1.40
CA ASN A 63 35.58 12.12 1.27
C ASN A 63 36.05 12.54 -0.12
N ILE A 64 35.34 12.16 -1.19
CA ILE A 64 35.66 12.57 -2.57
C ILE A 64 35.34 14.06 -2.77
N TYR A 65 34.16 14.54 -2.33
CA TYR A 65 33.81 15.97 -2.40
C TYR A 65 34.78 16.85 -1.61
N ASN A 66 35.22 16.41 -0.44
CA ASN A 66 36.19 17.15 0.37
C ASN A 66 37.57 17.22 -0.30
N ARG A 67 38.03 16.20 -1.00
CA ARG A 67 39.29 16.23 -1.76
C ARG A 67 39.23 17.15 -2.98
N ILE A 68 38.14 17.14 -3.73
CA ILE A 68 37.91 18.06 -4.87
C ILE A 68 37.89 19.52 -4.38
N ARG A 69 37.19 19.79 -3.27
CA ARG A 69 37.12 21.15 -2.69
C ARG A 69 38.45 21.70 -2.17
N LEU A 70 39.35 20.82 -1.73
CA LEU A 70 40.70 21.22 -1.28
C LEU A 70 41.62 21.56 -2.44
N ILE A 71 41.48 20.93 -3.60
CA ILE A 71 42.28 21.21 -4.80
C ILE A 71 41.84 22.57 -5.44
N GLU A 72 40.54 22.84 -5.47
CA GLU A 72 40.01 24.10 -5.99
C GLU A 72 40.32 25.30 -5.10
N LYS A 73 40.41 25.14 -3.78
CA LYS A 73 40.78 26.23 -2.86
C LYS A 73 42.21 26.71 -3.04
N ARG A 74 43.15 25.83 -3.41
CA ARG A 74 44.59 26.18 -3.51
C ARG A 74 44.92 27.06 -4.68
N ASN A 75 44.14 27.00 -5.78
CA ASN A 75 44.38 27.74 -6.99
C ASN A 75 43.71 29.14 -7.04
N LYS A 76 42.78 29.44 -6.12
CA LYS A 76 42.08 30.72 -6.04
C LYS A 76 42.68 31.74 -5.08
N LEU A 77 43.52 31.31 -4.13
CA LEU A 77 44.04 32.21 -3.08
C LEU A 77 45.09 33.23 -3.58
N GLU A 78 45.79 32.96 -4.69
CA GLU A 78 46.85 33.84 -5.20
C GLU A 78 46.34 35.07 -5.99
N ARG A 79 45.09 35.04 -6.46
CA ARG A 79 44.53 36.14 -7.28
C ARG A 79 43.80 37.24 -6.47
N TYR A 80 43.47 37.02 -5.21
CA TYR A 80 42.55 37.90 -4.47
C TYR A 80 43.22 38.90 -3.50
N LYS A 81 44.55 38.86 -3.35
CA LYS A 81 45.24 39.80 -2.44
C LYS A 81 45.24 41.28 -2.90
N LYS A 82 44.87 41.56 -4.16
CA LYS A 82 44.91 42.95 -4.71
C LYS A 82 43.58 43.72 -4.63
N TYR A 83 42.45 43.09 -4.31
CA TYR A 83 41.14 43.74 -4.30
C TYR A 83 40.44 43.74 -2.94
N ALA A 84 41.10 43.32 -1.90
CA ALA A 84 40.49 43.14 -0.58
C ALA A 84 40.11 44.44 0.17
N PHE A 85 40.71 45.58 -0.21
CA PHE A 85 40.51 46.83 0.52
C PHE A 85 39.29 47.65 0.04
N ALA A 86 38.93 47.56 -1.25
CA ALA A 86 37.75 48.24 -1.78
C ALA A 86 36.42 47.52 -1.52
N ALA A 87 36.47 46.22 -1.27
CA ALA A 87 35.28 45.41 -1.06
C ALA A 87 34.69 45.56 0.36
N SER A 88 35.49 45.93 1.36
CA SER A 88 35.04 45.99 2.75
C SER A 88 34.05 47.15 3.02
N VAL A 89 34.19 48.26 2.33
CA VAL A 89 33.28 49.41 2.53
C VAL A 89 31.94 49.19 1.85
N ILE A 90 31.93 48.57 0.66
CA ILE A 90 30.69 48.21 -0.06
C ILE A 90 29.93 47.07 0.68
N PHE A 91 30.66 46.18 1.33
CA PHE A 91 30.09 45.06 2.09
C PHE A 91 29.37 45.53 3.36
N LEU A 92 29.87 46.54 4.06
CA LEU A 92 29.21 47.11 5.25
C LEU A 92 27.94 47.90 4.91
N ILE A 93 27.90 48.57 3.76
CA ILE A 93 26.69 49.24 3.27
C ILE A 93 25.66 48.22 2.80
N GLY A 94 26.10 47.14 2.15
CA GLY A 94 25.25 46.00 1.73
C GLY A 94 24.60 45.26 2.90
N ILE A 95 25.31 45.04 4.00
CA ILE A 95 24.79 44.43 5.22
C ILE A 95 23.73 45.30 5.89
N SER A 96 23.91 46.63 5.90
CA SER A 96 22.92 47.55 6.49
C SER A 96 21.60 47.58 5.68
N LEU A 97 21.67 47.50 4.36
CA LEU A 97 20.50 47.43 3.49
C LEU A 97 19.88 46.03 3.48
N PHE A 98 20.67 44.97 3.62
CA PHE A 98 20.21 43.60 3.67
C PHE A 98 19.42 43.27 4.96
N ASN A 99 19.78 43.90 6.09
CA ASN A 99 19.03 43.76 7.34
C ASN A 99 17.69 44.54 7.37
N GLN A 100 17.43 45.44 6.43
CA GLN A 100 16.13 46.11 6.28
C GLN A 100 15.14 45.34 5.40
N PHE A 101 15.63 44.46 4.56
CA PHE A 101 14.80 43.51 3.85
C PHE A 101 14.79 42.20 4.65
N ASN A 102 13.95 42.13 5.68
CA ASN A 102 13.51 40.85 6.23
C ASN A 102 12.77 40.10 5.12
N PHE A 103 13.51 39.40 4.26
CA PHE A 103 12.98 38.28 3.59
C PHE A 103 12.64 37.26 4.70
N ASN A 104 11.39 37.21 5.09
CA ASN A 104 10.83 35.99 5.62
C ASN A 104 11.05 34.93 4.54
N GLU A 105 12.22 34.31 4.52
CA GLU A 105 12.33 32.97 3.98
C GLU A 105 11.34 32.14 4.82
N THR A 106 10.14 31.99 4.31
CA THR A 106 9.37 30.82 4.65
C THR A 106 10.33 29.67 4.34
N LYS A 107 10.95 29.10 5.39
CA LYS A 107 11.59 27.82 5.32
C LYS A 107 10.51 26.89 4.78
N ILE A 108 10.55 26.63 3.49
CA ILE A 108 9.84 25.51 2.88
C ILE A 108 10.49 24.32 3.57
N THR A 109 9.92 23.91 4.68
CA THR A 109 10.23 22.63 5.31
C THR A 109 9.86 21.60 4.25
N LYS A 110 10.89 21.04 3.60
CA LYS A 110 10.72 19.91 2.69
C LYS A 110 9.96 18.88 3.50
N GLU A 111 8.64 18.75 3.25
CA GLU A 111 7.82 17.75 3.94
C GLU A 111 8.46 16.40 3.66
N SER A 112 8.99 15.77 4.70
CA SER A 112 9.56 14.43 4.57
C SER A 112 8.44 13.47 4.19
N ILE A 113 8.64 12.70 3.15
CA ILE A 113 7.73 11.65 2.75
C ILE A 113 7.75 10.58 3.85
N ILE A 114 6.59 10.32 4.43
CA ILE A 114 6.45 9.38 5.55
C ILE A 114 5.94 8.04 5.01
N ILE A 115 6.61 6.98 5.44
CA ILE A 115 6.15 5.61 5.17
C ILE A 115 4.78 5.40 5.80
N GLY A 116 3.90 4.68 5.12
CA GLY A 116 2.56 4.37 5.61
C GLY A 116 2.59 3.68 6.98
N SER A 117 1.55 3.90 7.76
CA SER A 117 1.44 3.41 9.14
C SER A 117 0.00 3.01 9.50
N ASP A 118 -0.18 2.38 10.67
CA ASP A 118 -1.50 2.07 11.18
C ASP A 118 -2.20 3.35 11.62
N LYS A 119 -3.22 3.78 10.85
CA LYS A 119 -4.04 4.96 11.11
C LYS A 119 -5.40 4.86 10.42
N ALA A 120 -6.45 5.30 11.12
CA ALA A 120 -7.81 5.36 10.60
C ALA A 120 -8.62 6.45 11.30
N VAL A 121 -9.78 6.78 10.74
CA VAL A 121 -10.78 7.63 11.37
C VAL A 121 -12.08 6.83 11.47
N LEU A 122 -12.54 6.61 12.71
CA LEU A 122 -13.84 6.02 12.98
C LEU A 122 -14.89 7.13 13.07
N THR A 123 -15.87 7.11 12.18
CA THR A 123 -17.04 8.02 12.24
C THR A 123 -18.23 7.26 12.81
N LEU A 124 -18.77 7.75 13.90
CA LEU A 124 -19.92 7.18 14.60
C LEU A 124 -21.25 7.62 13.94
N GLU A 125 -22.37 6.93 14.26
CA GLU A 125 -23.71 7.26 13.74
C GLU A 125 -24.11 8.73 13.95
N ASN A 126 -23.71 9.33 15.08
CA ASN A 126 -23.99 10.73 15.40
C ASN A 126 -23.08 11.75 14.68
N GLY A 127 -22.13 11.27 13.85
CA GLY A 127 -21.17 12.09 13.13
C GLY A 127 -19.87 12.37 13.88
N ASP A 128 -19.75 11.98 15.15
CA ASP A 128 -18.51 12.14 15.91
C ASP A 128 -17.39 11.33 15.30
N GLN A 129 -16.19 11.89 15.29
CA GLN A 129 -14.99 11.25 14.74
C GLN A 129 -13.99 10.90 15.84
N VAL A 130 -13.45 9.69 15.75
CA VAL A 130 -12.38 9.19 16.61
C VAL A 130 -11.16 8.89 15.75
N ILE A 131 -10.06 9.59 16.00
CA ILE A 131 -8.78 9.34 15.31
C ILE A 131 -8.10 8.15 15.97
N LEU A 132 -7.86 7.12 15.16
CA LEU A 132 -7.19 5.87 15.54
C LEU A 132 -5.81 5.85 14.91
N GLU A 133 -4.76 5.85 15.73
CA GLU A 133 -3.38 5.85 15.24
C GLU A 133 -2.44 5.13 16.21
N LYS A 134 -1.32 4.69 15.68
CA LYS A 134 -0.29 3.97 16.45
C LYS A 134 0.10 4.75 17.71
N GLY A 135 0.09 4.05 18.84
CA GLY A 135 0.45 4.62 20.17
C GLY A 135 -0.72 5.29 20.90
N LYS A 136 -1.90 5.42 20.29
CA LYS A 136 -3.13 5.88 20.96
C LYS A 136 -4.07 4.72 21.20
N THR A 137 -4.48 4.54 22.43
CA THR A 137 -5.51 3.57 22.83
C THR A 137 -6.82 4.29 23.07
N PHE A 138 -7.90 3.67 22.64
CA PHE A 138 -9.25 4.17 22.90
C PHE A 138 -10.12 3.03 23.41
N GLN A 139 -10.89 3.27 24.45
CA GLN A 139 -11.79 2.28 25.01
C GLN A 139 -13.09 2.90 25.47
N ASN A 140 -14.20 2.31 25.07
CA ASN A 140 -15.52 2.61 25.59
C ASN A 140 -16.36 1.32 25.78
N LYS A 141 -17.67 1.46 26.05
CA LYS A 141 -18.55 0.30 26.28
C LYS A 141 -18.89 -0.50 25.03
N THR A 142 -18.60 0.00 23.84
CA THR A 142 -19.03 -0.57 22.56
C THR A 142 -17.86 -1.10 21.75
N PHE A 143 -16.72 -0.40 21.78
CA PHE A 143 -15.52 -0.76 21.04
C PHE A 143 -14.25 -0.36 21.81
N ASN A 144 -13.16 -0.98 21.45
CA ASN A 144 -11.81 -0.65 21.89
C ASN A 144 -10.87 -0.57 20.69
N SER A 145 -9.82 0.22 20.81
CA SER A 145 -8.72 0.27 19.86
C SER A 145 -7.38 0.37 20.56
N ASN A 146 -6.40 -0.37 20.02
CA ASN A 146 -5.01 -0.31 20.46
C ASN A 146 -4.12 0.55 19.55
N GLY A 147 -4.73 1.29 18.60
CA GLY A 147 -4.05 2.11 17.62
C GLY A 147 -3.57 1.38 16.36
N LYS A 148 -3.82 0.06 16.27
CA LYS A 148 -3.59 -0.77 15.08
C LYS A 148 -4.84 -1.50 14.65
N GLU A 149 -5.72 -1.72 15.60
CA GLU A 149 -6.91 -2.53 15.47
C GLU A 149 -8.06 -1.88 16.20
N LEU A 150 -9.24 -1.97 15.62
CA LEU A 150 -10.52 -1.59 16.21
C LEU A 150 -11.35 -2.85 16.41
N SER A 151 -11.74 -3.14 17.66
CA SER A 151 -12.52 -4.33 17.99
C SER A 151 -13.86 -3.95 18.59
N TYR A 152 -14.94 -4.52 18.05
CA TYR A 152 -16.28 -4.42 18.60
C TYR A 152 -16.57 -5.65 19.48
N SER A 153 -16.83 -5.42 20.76
CA SER A 153 -17.14 -6.47 21.73
C SER A 153 -18.32 -6.02 22.58
N ILE A 154 -19.51 -6.43 22.22
CA ILE A 154 -20.71 -6.13 23.00
C ILE A 154 -20.91 -7.23 24.05
N LYS A 155 -20.19 -7.13 25.16
CA LYS A 155 -20.49 -7.94 26.36
C LYS A 155 -21.82 -7.44 26.94
N ASN A 156 -22.86 -8.32 26.90
CA ASN A 156 -24.12 -8.18 27.63
C ASN A 156 -24.88 -6.86 27.48
N ARG A 157 -25.58 -6.68 26.36
CA ARG A 157 -26.87 -5.94 26.41
C ARG A 157 -27.99 -6.97 26.37
N SER A 158 -28.78 -7.01 27.46
CA SER A 158 -29.99 -7.81 27.57
C SER A 158 -30.81 -7.77 26.30
N ALA A 159 -31.20 -8.92 25.81
CA ALA A 159 -32.08 -9.10 24.67
C ALA A 159 -33.47 -8.54 24.99
N ASN A 160 -33.64 -7.23 24.94
CA ASN A 160 -34.96 -6.63 24.95
C ASN A 160 -35.46 -6.53 23.51
N ASN A 161 -36.41 -7.38 23.21
CA ASN A 161 -37.28 -7.44 22.02
C ASN A 161 -36.60 -7.31 20.61
N PRO A 162 -36.52 -8.39 19.83
CA PRO A 162 -35.88 -8.40 18.51
C PRO A 162 -36.61 -7.63 17.41
N SER A 163 -37.87 -7.22 17.63
CA SER A 163 -38.78 -6.82 16.55
C SER A 163 -38.63 -5.37 16.08
N ASN A 164 -37.88 -4.52 16.77
CA ASN A 164 -37.80 -3.07 16.38
C ASN A 164 -36.42 -2.44 16.62
N GLN A 165 -35.32 -3.18 16.53
CA GLN A 165 -33.99 -2.57 16.70
C GLN A 165 -33.55 -1.88 15.40
N LYS A 166 -33.44 -0.55 15.43
CA LYS A 166 -32.76 0.24 14.39
C LYS A 166 -31.28 -0.21 14.33
N ILE A 167 -30.83 -0.59 13.14
CA ILE A 167 -29.43 -0.92 12.92
C ILE A 167 -28.62 0.38 12.92
N VAL A 168 -27.61 0.45 13.78
CA VAL A 168 -26.68 1.57 13.89
C VAL A 168 -25.44 1.22 13.07
N TYR A 169 -25.03 2.13 12.20
CA TYR A 169 -23.86 1.96 11.34
C TYR A 169 -22.77 2.94 11.73
N ASN A 170 -21.54 2.47 11.71
CA ASN A 170 -20.34 3.28 11.77
C ASN A 170 -19.58 3.18 10.45
N PHE A 171 -18.64 4.13 10.25
CA PHE A 171 -17.73 4.14 9.11
C PHE A 171 -16.31 4.11 9.61
N LEU A 172 -15.47 3.25 9.02
CA LEU A 172 -14.03 3.29 9.22
C LEU A 172 -13.37 3.76 7.93
N THR A 173 -12.66 4.87 8.00
CA THR A 173 -11.92 5.45 6.88
C THR A 173 -10.44 5.33 7.15
N VAL A 174 -9.72 4.66 6.26
CA VAL A 174 -8.26 4.59 6.25
C VAL A 174 -7.77 5.59 5.21
N PRO A 175 -7.06 6.65 5.61
CA PRO A 175 -6.55 7.65 4.67
C PRO A 175 -5.38 7.09 3.87
N ARG A 176 -4.96 7.82 2.85
CA ARG A 176 -3.70 7.56 2.14
C ARG A 176 -2.54 7.51 3.15
N GLY A 177 -1.57 6.64 2.91
CA GLY A 177 -0.49 6.35 3.86
C GLY A 177 -0.95 5.63 5.12
N GLY A 178 -2.13 5.00 5.11
CA GLY A 178 -2.69 4.23 6.23
C GLY A 178 -2.93 2.77 5.89
N GLN A 179 -3.08 1.98 6.92
CA GLN A 179 -3.74 0.67 6.93
C GLN A 179 -4.37 0.49 8.31
N PHE A 180 -5.41 -0.33 8.43
CA PHE A 180 -6.02 -0.54 9.74
C PHE A 180 -6.83 -1.84 9.81
N SER A 181 -6.82 -2.49 10.96
CA SER A 181 -7.57 -3.73 11.22
C SER A 181 -8.89 -3.44 11.94
N LEU A 182 -9.97 -4.11 11.50
CA LEU A 182 -11.29 -4.01 12.09
C LEU A 182 -11.81 -5.40 12.42
N ASN A 183 -12.09 -5.65 13.71
CA ASN A 183 -12.76 -6.86 14.16
C ASN A 183 -14.23 -6.55 14.44
N LEU A 184 -15.09 -7.14 13.63
CA LEU A 184 -16.53 -7.01 13.75
C LEU A 184 -17.08 -7.83 14.92
N GLU A 185 -18.29 -7.53 15.36
CA GLU A 185 -18.93 -8.17 16.52
C GLU A 185 -19.16 -9.69 16.34
N ASP A 186 -19.25 -10.14 15.10
CA ASP A 186 -19.44 -11.55 14.75
C ASP A 186 -18.13 -12.38 14.69
N GLY A 187 -16.99 -11.73 14.95
CA GLY A 187 -15.67 -12.33 14.87
C GLY A 187 -15.07 -12.32 13.45
N THR A 188 -15.66 -11.60 12.50
CA THR A 188 -15.07 -11.36 11.18
C THR A 188 -13.95 -10.33 11.32
N GLU A 189 -12.78 -10.64 10.74
CA GLU A 189 -11.64 -9.75 10.68
C GLU A 189 -11.56 -9.09 9.30
N VAL A 190 -11.38 -7.77 9.26
CA VAL A 190 -11.25 -6.99 8.04
C VAL A 190 -9.98 -6.14 8.13
N LEU A 191 -9.03 -6.37 7.24
CA LEU A 191 -7.87 -5.48 7.11
C LEU A 191 -8.14 -4.52 5.94
N LEU A 192 -8.07 -3.21 6.19
CA LEU A 192 -8.23 -2.17 5.19
C LEU A 192 -6.88 -1.61 4.76
N ASN A 193 -6.66 -1.49 3.47
CA ASN A 193 -5.49 -0.87 2.86
C ASN A 193 -5.65 0.66 2.79
N SER A 194 -4.59 1.36 2.36
CA SER A 194 -4.59 2.81 2.15
C SER A 194 -5.73 3.25 1.23
N ASP A 195 -6.30 4.41 1.56
CA ASP A 195 -7.38 5.02 0.79
C ASP A 195 -8.61 4.13 0.68
N SER A 196 -9.12 3.66 1.84
CA SER A 196 -10.24 2.73 1.92
C SER A 196 -11.28 3.17 2.93
N LYS A 197 -12.55 2.86 2.65
CA LYS A 197 -13.66 3.18 3.55
C LYS A 197 -14.70 2.06 3.57
N ILE A 198 -15.03 1.61 4.77
CA ILE A 198 -16.05 0.60 5.02
C ILE A 198 -17.15 1.14 5.93
N LYS A 199 -18.40 0.80 5.62
CA LYS A 199 -19.57 0.99 6.46
C LYS A 199 -20.00 -0.35 7.02
N PHE A 200 -20.22 -0.42 8.32
CA PHE A 200 -20.56 -1.66 9.01
C PHE A 200 -21.51 -1.40 10.18
N PRO A 201 -22.38 -2.36 10.53
CA PRO A 201 -23.22 -2.24 11.70
C PRO A 201 -22.41 -2.51 12.97
N ILE A 202 -22.70 -1.78 14.04
CA ILE A 202 -22.08 -2.02 15.35
C ILE A 202 -22.46 -3.40 15.94
N LYS A 203 -23.56 -3.98 15.45
CA LYS A 203 -24.08 -5.28 15.85
C LYS A 203 -24.89 -5.91 14.73
N PHE A 204 -24.70 -7.20 14.51
CA PHE A 204 -25.52 -7.97 13.59
C PHE A 204 -26.81 -8.47 14.27
N ILE A 205 -27.92 -8.53 13.52
CA ILE A 205 -29.19 -9.03 14.04
C ILE A 205 -29.22 -10.54 13.86
N LYS A 206 -29.43 -11.26 14.97
CA LYS A 206 -29.49 -12.73 14.96
C LYS A 206 -30.54 -13.24 13.96
N GLY A 207 -30.15 -14.19 13.12
CA GLY A 207 -31.02 -14.81 12.10
C GLY A 207 -31.24 -13.96 10.85
N LYS A 208 -30.63 -12.75 10.75
CA LYS A 208 -30.57 -11.97 9.52
C LYS A 208 -29.20 -12.09 8.86
N LYS A 209 -29.09 -11.68 7.59
CA LYS A 209 -27.84 -11.58 6.88
C LYS A 209 -26.93 -10.58 7.56
N ARG A 210 -25.62 -10.86 7.59
CA ARG A 210 -24.57 -9.99 8.11
C ARG A 210 -24.07 -9.16 6.93
N GLU A 211 -24.34 -7.88 6.92
CA GLU A 211 -24.03 -7.02 5.76
C GLU A 211 -23.07 -5.89 6.15
N VAL A 212 -22.04 -5.70 5.32
CA VAL A 212 -21.14 -4.55 5.34
C VAL A 212 -21.02 -3.98 3.93
N GLU A 213 -20.52 -2.73 3.81
CA GLU A 213 -20.36 -2.07 2.53
C GLU A 213 -18.95 -1.48 2.42
N LEU A 214 -18.14 -1.99 1.48
CA LEU A 214 -16.89 -1.35 1.09
C LEU A 214 -17.23 -0.23 0.11
N LEU A 215 -17.21 1.00 0.61
CA LEU A 215 -17.60 2.17 -0.17
C LEU A 215 -16.59 2.49 -1.27
N TYR A 216 -15.30 2.35 -0.95
CA TYR A 216 -14.17 2.41 -1.87
C TYR A 216 -12.91 1.84 -1.23
N GLY A 217 -11.90 1.55 -2.05
CA GLY A 217 -10.58 1.12 -1.59
C GLY A 217 -10.36 -0.38 -1.69
N GLU A 218 -9.48 -0.89 -0.86
CA GLU A 218 -9.10 -2.30 -0.84
C GLU A 218 -9.22 -2.87 0.58
N ALA A 219 -9.85 -4.03 0.69
CA ALA A 219 -10.02 -4.71 1.97
C ALA A 219 -9.87 -6.24 1.82
N PHE A 220 -9.15 -6.81 2.76
CA PHE A 220 -9.07 -8.26 2.95
C PHE A 220 -10.03 -8.67 4.06
N PHE A 221 -10.80 -9.71 3.82
CA PHE A 221 -11.80 -10.26 4.73
C PHE A 221 -11.43 -11.68 5.14
N ASP A 222 -11.38 -11.93 6.44
CA ASP A 222 -11.40 -13.27 7.04
C ASP A 222 -12.74 -13.45 7.77
N VAL A 223 -13.71 -14.00 7.06
CA VAL A 223 -15.10 -14.01 7.50
C VAL A 223 -15.36 -15.18 8.44
N SER A 224 -15.85 -14.86 9.64
CA SER A 224 -16.33 -15.84 10.61
C SER A 224 -17.42 -16.73 10.01
N THR A 225 -17.30 -18.04 10.19
CA THR A 225 -18.19 -19.02 9.56
C THR A 225 -19.66 -18.83 9.92
N SER A 226 -20.55 -19.15 9.00
CA SER A 226 -22.00 -19.09 9.21
C SER A 226 -22.44 -20.01 10.35
N GLN A 227 -21.75 -21.14 10.56
CA GLN A 227 -22.01 -22.07 11.66
C GLN A 227 -21.90 -21.40 13.03
N ASN A 228 -20.89 -20.55 13.21
CA ASN A 228 -20.71 -19.76 14.44
C ASN A 228 -21.75 -18.63 14.56
N ASN A 229 -22.46 -18.31 13.48
CA ASN A 229 -23.36 -17.17 13.34
C ASN A 229 -24.81 -17.61 13.02
N ASN A 230 -25.28 -18.72 13.58
CA ASN A 230 -26.64 -19.25 13.44
C ASN A 230 -27.07 -19.48 11.98
N GLY A 231 -26.16 -19.90 11.12
CA GLY A 231 -26.41 -20.12 9.70
C GLY A 231 -26.49 -18.87 8.84
N SER A 232 -26.21 -17.69 9.41
CA SER A 232 -26.35 -16.41 8.69
C SER A 232 -25.22 -16.22 7.66
N GLU A 233 -25.58 -15.92 6.42
CA GLU A 233 -24.65 -15.50 5.37
C GLU A 233 -24.00 -14.17 5.71
N PHE A 234 -22.78 -13.96 5.19
CA PHE A 234 -22.11 -12.65 5.22
C PHE A 234 -22.12 -12.04 3.83
N ILE A 235 -22.46 -10.76 3.74
CA ILE A 235 -22.54 -10.03 2.49
C ILE A 235 -21.61 -8.83 2.55
N VAL A 236 -20.75 -8.69 1.54
CA VAL A 236 -20.03 -7.45 1.27
C VAL A 236 -20.61 -6.80 0.02
N SER A 237 -21.11 -5.58 0.15
CA SER A 237 -21.55 -4.78 -0.99
C SER A 237 -20.47 -3.80 -1.38
N THR A 238 -20.32 -3.54 -2.68
CA THR A 238 -19.57 -2.41 -3.25
C THR A 238 -20.51 -1.60 -4.14
N LYS A 239 -20.01 -0.57 -4.83
CA LYS A 239 -20.81 0.21 -5.78
C LYS A 239 -21.42 -0.64 -6.91
N THR A 240 -20.73 -1.70 -7.31
CA THR A 240 -21.06 -2.48 -8.51
C THR A 240 -21.44 -3.93 -8.24
N GLN A 241 -21.05 -4.50 -7.12
CA GLN A 241 -21.23 -5.94 -6.89
C GLN A 241 -21.63 -6.24 -5.44
N LYS A 242 -22.28 -7.40 -5.28
CA LYS A 242 -22.56 -8.04 -3.99
C LYS A 242 -21.84 -9.37 -3.92
N ILE A 243 -21.11 -9.57 -2.82
CA ILE A 243 -20.30 -10.74 -2.55
C ILE A 243 -20.95 -11.49 -1.39
N ASN A 244 -21.45 -12.71 -1.64
CA ASN A 244 -22.07 -13.55 -0.63
C ASN A 244 -21.13 -14.68 -0.23
N VAL A 245 -20.91 -14.86 1.07
CA VAL A 245 -20.03 -15.87 1.63
C VAL A 245 -20.61 -16.52 2.89
N ILE A 246 -20.10 -17.69 3.28
CA ILE A 246 -20.52 -18.44 4.48
C ILE A 246 -19.36 -18.70 5.47
N GLY A 247 -18.15 -18.23 5.17
CA GLY A 247 -16.91 -18.44 5.93
C GLY A 247 -15.77 -18.58 4.93
N THR A 248 -15.05 -17.49 4.68
CA THR A 248 -14.26 -17.35 3.46
C THR A 248 -13.19 -16.28 3.66
N LYS A 249 -11.99 -16.53 3.10
CA LYS A 249 -10.92 -15.52 3.03
C LYS A 249 -10.82 -14.99 1.62
N PHE A 250 -10.91 -13.67 1.47
CA PHE A 250 -10.87 -13.03 0.15
C PHE A 250 -10.45 -11.56 0.21
N ASN A 251 -9.99 -11.04 -0.91
CA ASN A 251 -9.60 -9.65 -1.09
C ASN A 251 -10.55 -8.97 -2.07
N ILE A 252 -10.98 -7.75 -1.78
CA ILE A 252 -11.72 -6.88 -2.69
C ILE A 252 -10.90 -5.63 -2.94
N LYS A 253 -10.72 -5.28 -4.22
CA LYS A 253 -10.11 -4.03 -4.65
C LYS A 253 -11.14 -3.25 -5.48
N ALA A 254 -11.59 -2.10 -4.94
CA ALA A 254 -12.68 -1.30 -5.46
C ALA A 254 -12.37 0.21 -5.28
N TYR A 255 -11.21 0.66 -5.76
CA TYR A 255 -10.85 2.07 -5.72
C TYR A 255 -11.69 2.89 -6.69
N ASP A 256 -12.02 4.13 -6.31
CA ASP A 256 -12.90 5.00 -7.10
C ASP A 256 -12.30 5.41 -8.46
N GLU A 257 -10.98 5.47 -8.56
CA GLU A 257 -10.27 5.78 -9.79
C GLU A 257 -10.07 4.57 -10.73
N ASP A 258 -10.35 3.34 -10.26
CA ASP A 258 -10.19 2.13 -11.05
C ASP A 258 -11.51 1.83 -11.79
N ASP A 259 -11.45 1.58 -13.10
CA ASP A 259 -12.63 1.17 -13.90
C ASP A 259 -13.09 -0.27 -13.60
N ILE A 260 -12.28 -1.05 -12.89
CA ILE A 260 -12.50 -2.47 -12.62
C ILE A 260 -12.48 -2.73 -11.11
N VAL A 261 -13.53 -3.35 -10.60
CA VAL A 261 -13.57 -3.92 -9.25
C VAL A 261 -13.18 -5.39 -9.31
N THR A 262 -12.20 -5.79 -8.50
CA THR A 262 -11.74 -7.19 -8.43
C THR A 262 -12.09 -7.82 -7.09
N THR A 263 -12.44 -9.12 -7.12
CA THR A 263 -12.61 -9.95 -5.92
C THR A 263 -11.82 -11.23 -6.08
N THR A 264 -10.83 -11.44 -5.24
CA THR A 264 -9.91 -12.59 -5.28
C THR A 264 -10.23 -13.53 -4.13
N LEU A 265 -10.51 -14.79 -4.45
CA LEU A 265 -10.79 -15.82 -3.45
C LEU A 265 -9.51 -16.54 -3.04
N VAL A 266 -9.25 -16.52 -1.72
CA VAL A 266 -8.13 -17.23 -1.09
C VAL A 266 -8.57 -18.62 -0.58
N GLU A 267 -9.63 -18.65 0.22
CA GLU A 267 -10.15 -19.88 0.85
C GLU A 267 -11.66 -19.84 0.94
N GLY A 268 -12.32 -20.99 0.73
CA GLY A 268 -13.76 -21.14 0.83
C GLY A 268 -14.48 -21.05 -0.50
N LYS A 269 -15.62 -20.39 -0.55
CA LYS A 269 -16.46 -20.18 -1.75
C LYS A 269 -17.07 -18.80 -1.73
N ILE A 270 -17.12 -18.15 -2.87
CA ILE A 270 -17.74 -16.82 -3.07
C ILE A 270 -18.78 -16.91 -4.18
N LYS A 271 -19.93 -16.30 -3.92
CA LYS A 271 -20.89 -15.92 -4.96
C LYS A 271 -20.79 -14.42 -5.20
N VAL A 272 -20.34 -14.03 -6.40
CA VAL A 272 -20.31 -12.64 -6.85
C VAL A 272 -21.53 -12.38 -7.70
N GLN A 273 -22.20 -11.26 -7.45
CA GLN A 273 -23.38 -10.80 -8.20
C GLN A 273 -23.20 -9.36 -8.65
N ASN A 274 -23.48 -9.05 -9.92
CA ASN A 274 -23.54 -7.72 -10.50
C ASN A 274 -24.81 -7.60 -11.36
N GLY A 275 -25.83 -6.87 -10.87
CA GLY A 275 -27.14 -6.87 -11.47
C GLY A 275 -27.76 -8.28 -11.50
N GLU A 276 -28.11 -8.76 -12.71
CA GLU A 276 -28.64 -10.11 -12.91
C GLU A 276 -27.54 -11.17 -13.12
N SER A 277 -26.32 -10.74 -13.42
CA SER A 277 -25.19 -11.66 -13.63
C SER A 277 -24.68 -12.18 -12.28
N GLN A 278 -24.33 -13.46 -12.25
CA GLN A 278 -23.75 -14.08 -11.05
C GLN A 278 -22.74 -15.16 -11.42
N VAL A 279 -21.67 -15.25 -10.63
CA VAL A 279 -20.64 -16.30 -10.76
C VAL A 279 -20.27 -16.86 -9.40
N LEU A 280 -19.78 -18.11 -9.39
CA LEU A 280 -19.17 -18.75 -8.23
C LEU A 280 -17.66 -18.78 -8.43
N LEU A 281 -16.90 -18.33 -7.43
CA LEU A 281 -15.45 -18.43 -7.41
C LEU A 281 -15.00 -19.63 -6.58
N SER A 282 -13.96 -20.29 -7.09
CA SER A 282 -13.14 -21.27 -6.37
C SER A 282 -11.81 -20.64 -5.93
N PRO A 283 -11.10 -21.20 -4.95
CA PRO A 283 -9.79 -20.71 -4.54
C PRO A 283 -8.85 -20.50 -5.72
N ASN A 284 -8.03 -19.43 -5.66
CA ASN A 284 -7.16 -18.92 -6.73
C ASN A 284 -7.89 -18.34 -7.96
N GLN A 285 -9.19 -18.07 -7.83
CA GLN A 285 -9.93 -17.33 -8.84
C GLN A 285 -10.18 -15.90 -8.42
N GLN A 286 -10.20 -15.03 -9.41
CA GLN A 286 -10.54 -13.61 -9.28
C GLN A 286 -11.67 -13.28 -10.24
N SER A 287 -12.70 -12.59 -9.75
CA SER A 287 -13.69 -11.92 -10.61
C SER A 287 -13.20 -10.52 -10.94
N LYS A 288 -13.46 -10.08 -12.18
CA LYS A 288 -13.31 -8.71 -12.63
C LYS A 288 -14.65 -8.17 -13.09
N VAL A 289 -15.08 -7.08 -12.49
CA VAL A 289 -16.34 -6.40 -12.81
C VAL A 289 -15.99 -5.01 -13.29
N ASP A 290 -16.32 -4.71 -14.54
CA ASP A 290 -16.21 -3.35 -15.08
C ASP A 290 -17.30 -2.48 -14.50
N THR A 291 -16.96 -1.28 -14.02
CA THR A 291 -17.90 -0.34 -13.38
C THR A 291 -18.99 0.16 -14.33
N LYS A 292 -18.80 0.01 -15.63
CA LYS A 292 -19.72 0.44 -16.73
C LYS A 292 -20.50 -0.73 -17.33
N SER A 293 -20.30 -1.96 -16.85
CA SER A 293 -20.89 -3.17 -17.41
C SER A 293 -21.46 -4.07 -16.31
N THR A 294 -22.40 -4.94 -16.68
CA THR A 294 -22.91 -6.00 -15.79
C THR A 294 -22.14 -7.32 -15.92
N ASN A 295 -21.17 -7.41 -16.86
CA ASN A 295 -20.39 -8.62 -17.05
C ASN A 295 -19.44 -8.89 -15.90
N ILE A 296 -19.26 -10.17 -15.61
CA ILE A 296 -18.29 -10.65 -14.62
C ILE A 296 -17.34 -11.61 -15.32
N ASP A 297 -16.10 -11.20 -15.47
CA ASP A 297 -15.04 -12.08 -15.98
C ASP A 297 -14.40 -12.83 -14.81
N VAL A 298 -14.05 -14.11 -15.04
CA VAL A 298 -13.38 -14.94 -14.02
C VAL A 298 -12.07 -15.46 -14.60
N LEU A 299 -10.98 -15.27 -13.83
CA LEU A 299 -9.65 -15.74 -14.21
C LEU A 299 -8.92 -16.39 -13.02
N ASN A 300 -7.97 -17.26 -13.32
CA ASN A 300 -7.06 -17.78 -12.31
C ASN A 300 -5.91 -16.81 -12.08
N VAL A 301 -5.62 -16.52 -10.81
CA VAL A 301 -4.57 -15.58 -10.40
C VAL A 301 -3.60 -16.23 -9.42
N ASP A 302 -2.42 -15.65 -9.28
CA ASP A 302 -1.55 -15.91 -8.13
C ASP A 302 -2.07 -15.10 -6.94
N VAL A 303 -2.69 -15.79 -6.00
CA VAL A 303 -3.27 -15.15 -4.80
C VAL A 303 -2.22 -14.42 -3.99
N PHE A 304 -0.97 -14.91 -3.93
CA PHE A 304 0.09 -14.22 -3.20
C PHE A 304 0.27 -12.78 -3.71
N GLN A 305 0.23 -12.57 -5.01
CA GLN A 305 0.36 -11.24 -5.59
C GLN A 305 -0.76 -10.30 -5.13
N GLU A 306 -1.99 -10.80 -5.08
CA GLU A 306 -3.18 -10.02 -4.74
C GLU A 306 -3.27 -9.66 -3.24
N ILE A 307 -2.68 -10.49 -2.37
CA ILE A 307 -2.77 -10.31 -0.91
C ILE A 307 -1.41 -10.04 -0.24
N SER A 308 -0.32 -9.88 -0.99
CA SER A 308 1.02 -9.64 -0.43
C SER A 308 1.06 -8.44 0.51
N TRP A 309 0.20 -7.45 0.27
CA TRP A 309 0.11 -6.24 1.05
C TRP A 309 -0.25 -6.47 2.54
N ILE A 310 -1.02 -7.51 2.86
CA ILE A 310 -1.35 -7.88 4.25
C ILE A 310 -0.12 -8.34 5.03
N ASN A 311 0.90 -8.82 4.31
CA ASN A 311 2.20 -9.24 4.87
C ASN A 311 3.26 -8.12 4.80
N GLY A 312 2.85 -6.87 4.52
CA GLY A 312 3.77 -5.74 4.44
C GLY A 312 4.65 -5.73 3.20
N LEU A 313 4.19 -6.34 2.10
CA LEU A 313 4.93 -6.45 0.84
C LEU A 313 4.19 -5.75 -0.31
N PHE A 314 4.95 -5.20 -1.23
CA PHE A 314 4.51 -4.93 -2.60
C PHE A 314 4.94 -6.09 -3.48
N SER A 315 4.02 -6.72 -4.18
CA SER A 315 4.30 -7.79 -5.15
C SER A 315 3.80 -7.35 -6.53
N PHE A 316 4.69 -7.31 -7.48
CA PHE A 316 4.41 -6.94 -8.87
C PHE A 316 4.86 -8.07 -9.79
N ASN A 317 4.03 -8.44 -10.74
CA ASN A 317 4.33 -9.45 -11.75
C ASN A 317 3.79 -8.97 -13.09
N ASP A 318 4.70 -8.63 -14.02
CA ASP A 318 4.38 -8.00 -15.30
C ASP A 318 3.39 -6.81 -15.13
N THR A 319 3.61 -6.03 -14.05
CA THR A 319 2.75 -4.91 -13.68
C THR A 319 3.25 -3.63 -14.33
N SER A 320 2.34 -2.86 -14.93
CA SER A 320 2.70 -1.58 -15.55
C SER A 320 3.20 -0.57 -14.52
N LEU A 321 4.15 0.29 -14.93
CA LEU A 321 4.67 1.35 -14.07
C LEU A 321 3.53 2.26 -13.56
N GLU A 322 2.52 2.51 -14.39
CA GLU A 322 1.34 3.29 -13.95
C GLU A 322 0.65 2.64 -12.74
N ASN A 323 0.37 1.34 -12.79
CA ASN A 323 -0.28 0.62 -11.69
C ASN A 323 0.63 0.52 -10.45
N ILE A 324 1.94 0.40 -10.65
CA ILE A 324 2.92 0.45 -9.56
C ILE A 324 2.87 1.81 -8.89
N MET A 325 2.93 2.89 -9.66
CA MET A 325 2.89 4.26 -9.12
C MET A 325 1.57 4.57 -8.42
N GLN A 326 0.43 4.06 -8.90
CA GLN A 326 -0.85 4.15 -8.19
C GLN A 326 -0.77 3.48 -6.81
N THR A 327 -0.24 2.26 -6.73
CA THR A 327 -0.08 1.52 -5.48
C THR A 327 0.85 2.25 -4.51
N LEU A 328 2.01 2.71 -4.98
CA LEU A 328 2.98 3.46 -4.17
C LEU A 328 2.40 4.81 -3.72
N SER A 329 1.70 5.51 -4.60
CA SER A 329 1.11 6.81 -4.29
C SER A 329 0.12 6.73 -3.14
N ARG A 330 -0.68 5.66 -3.06
CA ARG A 330 -1.63 5.45 -1.95
C ARG A 330 -0.90 5.18 -0.63
N TRP A 331 0.17 4.37 -0.65
CA TRP A 331 0.90 4.00 0.57
C TRP A 331 1.79 5.11 1.13
N TYR A 332 2.41 5.91 0.25
CA TYR A 332 3.28 7.02 0.67
C TYR A 332 2.57 8.38 0.71
N ASP A 333 1.28 8.42 0.41
CA ASP A 333 0.49 9.66 0.30
C ASP A 333 1.13 10.68 -0.64
N LEU A 334 1.40 10.24 -1.88
CA LEU A 334 2.06 10.99 -2.92
C LEU A 334 1.16 11.20 -4.14
N LYS A 335 1.53 12.17 -4.97
CA LYS A 335 1.04 12.28 -6.36
C LYS A 335 2.14 11.86 -7.32
N PHE A 336 1.78 11.53 -8.55
CA PHE A 336 2.75 11.25 -9.61
C PHE A 336 2.29 11.81 -10.94
N ILE A 337 3.26 12.17 -11.80
CA ILE A 337 3.03 12.74 -13.13
C ILE A 337 3.99 12.07 -14.09
N PHE A 338 3.46 11.48 -15.17
CA PHE A 338 4.26 10.98 -16.28
C PHE A 338 4.44 12.10 -17.31
N LYS A 339 5.66 12.39 -17.73
CA LYS A 339 5.94 13.34 -18.81
C LYS A 339 5.61 12.71 -20.19
N SER A 340 5.72 11.40 -20.31
CA SER A 340 5.37 10.67 -21.53
C SER A 340 4.39 9.51 -21.24
N VAL A 341 3.56 9.17 -22.23
CA VAL A 341 2.61 8.06 -22.15
C VAL A 341 3.31 6.70 -22.27
N ASN A 342 4.49 6.66 -22.89
CA ASN A 342 5.19 5.41 -23.14
C ASN A 342 5.70 4.76 -21.84
N GLU A 343 6.18 5.55 -20.89
CA GLU A 343 6.71 5.09 -19.60
C GLU A 343 5.66 4.37 -18.75
N LYS A 344 4.39 4.78 -18.88
CA LYS A 344 3.26 4.15 -18.19
C LYS A 344 3.17 2.64 -18.41
N LYS A 345 3.57 2.17 -19.61
CA LYS A 345 3.41 0.80 -20.09
C LYS A 345 4.58 -0.11 -19.75
N PHE A 346 5.69 0.41 -19.21
CA PHE A 346 6.81 -0.42 -18.82
C PHE A 346 6.37 -1.42 -17.75
N LEU A 347 6.75 -2.68 -17.94
CA LEU A 347 6.34 -3.78 -17.06
C LEU A 347 7.47 -4.15 -16.11
N PHE A 348 7.12 -4.29 -14.84
CA PHE A 348 8.05 -4.69 -13.79
C PHE A 348 7.53 -5.89 -13.02
N SER A 349 8.47 -6.73 -12.58
CA SER A 349 8.21 -7.86 -11.70
C SER A 349 9.20 -7.84 -10.55
N GLY A 350 8.69 -7.96 -9.33
CA GLY A 350 9.51 -7.98 -8.12
C GLY A 350 8.67 -7.94 -6.85
N VAL A 351 9.31 -8.18 -5.72
CA VAL A 351 8.72 -8.08 -4.39
C VAL A 351 9.56 -7.13 -3.55
N LEU A 352 8.92 -6.15 -2.93
CA LEU A 352 9.55 -5.10 -2.13
C LEU A 352 8.83 -4.98 -0.79
N GLU A 353 9.56 -4.64 0.27
CA GLU A 353 8.97 -4.39 1.57
C GLU A 353 8.33 -3.00 1.62
N ARG A 354 7.14 -2.89 2.21
CA ARG A 354 6.42 -1.62 2.41
C ARG A 354 7.09 -0.71 3.45
N THR A 355 8.07 -1.23 4.18
CA THR A 355 8.87 -0.49 5.18
C THR A 355 10.02 0.32 4.58
N LYS A 356 10.32 0.13 3.28
CA LYS A 356 11.36 0.90 2.58
C LYS A 356 10.93 2.34 2.35
N SER A 357 11.91 3.24 2.21
CA SER A 357 11.63 4.61 1.74
C SER A 357 11.16 4.60 0.28
N ILE A 358 10.43 5.62 -0.12
CA ILE A 358 10.01 5.75 -1.52
C ILE A 358 11.21 5.92 -2.45
N GLU A 359 12.24 6.64 -1.99
CA GLU A 359 13.48 6.86 -2.73
C GLU A 359 14.19 5.54 -3.03
N ASP A 360 14.27 4.61 -2.06
CA ASP A 360 14.85 3.28 -2.26
C ASP A 360 14.07 2.47 -3.28
N ILE A 361 12.72 2.53 -3.22
CA ILE A 361 11.86 1.81 -4.15
C ILE A 361 12.02 2.37 -5.57
N LEU A 362 11.98 3.69 -5.74
CA LEU A 362 12.17 4.33 -7.05
C LEU A 362 13.57 4.04 -7.62
N PHE A 363 14.60 4.08 -6.78
CA PHE A 363 15.95 3.69 -7.19
C PHE A 363 16.01 2.23 -7.68
N ILE A 364 15.32 1.31 -7.01
CA ILE A 364 15.27 -0.10 -7.45
C ILE A 364 14.56 -0.20 -8.81
N ILE A 365 13.42 0.50 -9.00
CA ILE A 365 12.68 0.51 -10.27
C ILE A 365 13.57 1.07 -11.39
N GLU A 366 14.23 2.21 -11.16
CA GLU A 366 15.17 2.82 -12.12
C GLU A 366 16.29 1.84 -12.52
N LYS A 367 16.91 1.16 -11.55
CA LYS A 367 18.03 0.23 -11.81
C LYS A 367 17.60 -1.10 -12.43
N THR A 368 16.33 -1.48 -12.30
CA THR A 368 15.78 -2.70 -12.92
C THR A 368 15.22 -2.44 -14.32
N SER A 369 15.00 -1.19 -14.70
CA SER A 369 14.65 -0.84 -16.08
C SER A 369 15.82 -1.21 -17.01
N SER A 370 15.55 -2.09 -17.98
CA SER A 370 16.59 -2.71 -18.82
C SER A 370 17.27 -1.73 -19.79
N LEU A 371 16.83 -0.49 -19.88
CA LEU A 371 17.27 0.50 -20.86
C LEU A 371 17.74 1.83 -20.25
N ASN A 372 17.79 1.97 -18.91
CA ASN A 372 18.09 3.25 -18.23
C ASN A 372 17.23 4.45 -18.72
N GLU A 373 16.02 4.18 -19.17
CA GLU A 373 15.13 5.19 -19.77
C GLU A 373 14.15 5.82 -18.80
N ILE A 374 14.17 5.41 -17.51
CA ILE A 374 13.26 5.95 -16.51
C ILE A 374 14.07 6.71 -15.47
N ASN A 375 13.71 7.97 -15.28
CA ASN A 375 14.22 8.80 -14.21
C ASN A 375 13.06 9.27 -13.32
N PHE A 376 13.32 9.40 -12.01
CA PHE A 376 12.37 9.91 -11.05
C PHE A 376 12.90 11.18 -10.40
N GLU A 377 12.11 12.23 -10.43
CA GLU A 377 12.36 13.46 -9.69
C GLU A 377 11.27 13.62 -8.63
N ILE A 378 11.66 13.89 -7.38
CA ILE A 378 10.72 14.11 -6.28
C ILE A 378 10.75 15.59 -5.92
N ILE A 379 9.61 16.26 -6.13
CA ILE A 379 9.42 17.66 -5.74
C ILE A 379 8.23 17.68 -4.76
N ASP A 380 8.51 17.99 -3.49
CA ASP A 380 7.55 17.92 -2.40
C ASP A 380 6.92 16.52 -2.31
N LYS A 381 5.61 16.40 -2.50
CA LYS A 381 4.88 15.13 -2.55
C LYS A 381 4.48 14.71 -3.97
N VAL A 382 5.18 15.18 -4.98
CA VAL A 382 4.94 14.82 -6.38
C VAL A 382 6.15 14.12 -6.96
N ILE A 383 5.94 12.94 -7.53
CA ILE A 383 6.94 12.20 -8.29
C ILE A 383 6.74 12.51 -9.76
N ILE A 384 7.74 13.07 -10.40
CA ILE A 384 7.79 13.30 -11.84
C ILE A 384 8.55 12.14 -12.48
N ILE A 385 7.99 11.54 -13.51
CA ILE A 385 8.52 10.37 -14.20
C ILE A 385 8.84 10.77 -15.64
N GLU A 386 10.12 10.58 -16.02
CA GLU A 386 10.69 10.95 -17.32
C GLU A 386 11.29 9.73 -18.02
#